data_6754d1d64613ecfa54f59523872d836c
#
_entry.id   6754d1d64613ecfa54f59523872d836c
#
_cell.length_a   1.000
_cell.length_b   1.000
_cell.length_c   1.000
_cell.angle_alpha   90.00
_cell.angle_beta   90.00
_cell.angle_gamma   90.00
#
_symmetry.space_group_name_H-M   'P 1'
#
loop_
_entity.id
_entity.type
_entity.pdbx_description
1 polymer ?
#
loop_
_entity_poly.entity_id
_entity_poly.type
_entity_poly.pdbx_seq_one_letter_code
_entity_poly.pdbx_strand_id
1 'polypeptide(L)'
;MKLKDRIGIDIGRKIRLEEGIEWAAKNGVRYIDVQLDTAENALPTFDAKRCAGVRKQLDKHGIKLGLHTNSAVNVAEYSPYVADAVTKYLKSYVDIFPKLGASWMVVHAGYDFSKDKQMRMTAGKERLKRVAAHAEKKKALMLLENLNKEPADAEVHYLAHTLAEWQYYWDIQSPALKLSFNANHAHLVPEGIEGFVKALDFRQVGEVRLADTYRNGHEIHLVPGKGNVDFGTMFKLIEGKGFKAHYTNAFGSLDDMLSARDFLVEKARAAGVKVD
;
A
#
# COMPACT_ATOMS: atom_id res chain seq x y z
N MET A 1 -13.90 15.09 -7.34
CA MET A 1 -12.81 15.38 -6.36
C MET A 1 -11.56 15.71 -7.18
N LYS A 2 -10.89 16.81 -6.87
CA LYS A 2 -9.65 17.21 -7.56
C LYS A 2 -8.58 16.15 -7.39
N LEU A 3 -7.69 15.97 -8.39
CA LEU A 3 -6.62 14.99 -8.32
C LEU A 3 -5.73 15.19 -7.09
N LYS A 4 -5.37 16.45 -6.76
CA LYS A 4 -4.58 16.77 -5.56
C LYS A 4 -5.20 16.24 -4.27
N ASP A 5 -6.52 16.31 -4.14
CA ASP A 5 -7.26 15.82 -2.97
C ASP A 5 -7.25 14.30 -2.84
N ARG A 6 -6.98 13.59 -3.96
CA ARG A 6 -6.83 12.14 -4.01
C ARG A 6 -5.40 11.67 -3.74
N ILE A 7 -4.41 12.56 -3.68
CA ILE A 7 -3.02 12.22 -3.37
C ILE A 7 -2.82 12.33 -1.86
N GLY A 8 -2.78 11.19 -1.18
CA GLY A 8 -2.49 11.02 0.23
C GLY A 8 -1.00 10.86 0.52
N ILE A 9 -0.70 10.59 1.79
CA ILE A 9 0.67 10.54 2.32
C ILE A 9 0.83 9.36 3.28
N ASP A 10 1.90 8.58 3.08
CA ASP A 10 2.31 7.54 4.01
C ASP A 10 3.08 8.17 5.19
N ILE A 11 2.39 8.31 6.32
CA ILE A 11 3.04 8.77 7.56
C ILE A 11 3.90 7.65 8.18
N GLY A 12 3.63 6.38 7.82
CA GLY A 12 4.41 5.21 8.20
C GLY A 12 4.66 5.13 9.70
N ARG A 13 5.92 5.27 10.08
CA ARG A 13 6.43 5.28 11.47
C ARG A 13 7.03 6.63 11.87
N LYS A 14 6.83 7.67 11.06
CA LYS A 14 7.54 8.94 11.18
C LYS A 14 7.04 9.79 12.34
N ILE A 15 5.74 9.71 12.64
CA ILE A 15 5.11 10.47 13.72
C ILE A 15 3.99 9.64 14.38
N ARG A 16 3.56 10.05 15.54
CA ARG A 16 2.40 9.50 16.22
C ARG A 16 1.13 9.71 15.40
N LEU A 17 0.23 8.72 15.36
CA LEU A 17 -0.97 8.75 14.51
C LEU A 17 -1.83 9.99 14.74
N GLU A 18 -2.06 10.35 15.98
CA GLU A 18 -2.87 11.51 16.34
C GLU A 18 -2.26 12.84 15.82
N GLU A 19 -0.94 12.97 15.91
CA GLU A 19 -0.18 14.11 15.35
C GLU A 19 -0.22 14.10 13.82
N GLY A 20 -0.14 12.91 13.22
CA GLY A 20 -0.27 12.73 11.77
C GLY A 20 -1.62 13.17 11.23
N ILE A 21 -2.70 12.90 11.98
CA ILE A 21 -4.06 13.35 11.62
C ILE A 21 -4.15 14.89 11.67
N GLU A 22 -3.65 15.52 12.73
CA GLU A 22 -3.66 16.99 12.85
C GLU A 22 -2.78 17.65 11.78
N TRP A 23 -1.58 17.06 11.51
CA TRP A 23 -0.71 17.52 10.44
C TRP A 23 -1.39 17.41 9.07
N ALA A 24 -2.05 16.30 8.77
CA ALA A 24 -2.77 16.08 7.53
C ALA A 24 -3.93 17.09 7.37
N ALA A 25 -4.69 17.33 8.44
CA ALA A 25 -5.76 18.32 8.46
C ALA A 25 -5.24 19.72 8.13
N LYS A 26 -4.14 20.14 8.79
CA LYS A 26 -3.51 21.45 8.56
C LYS A 26 -3.04 21.64 7.11
N ASN A 27 -2.59 20.55 6.45
CA ASN A 27 -2.01 20.58 5.11
C ASN A 27 -3.00 20.15 4.00
N GLY A 28 -4.30 20.00 4.32
CA GLY A 28 -5.31 19.62 3.34
C GLY A 28 -5.08 18.23 2.72
N VAL A 29 -4.53 17.29 3.50
CA VAL A 29 -4.32 15.89 3.12
C VAL A 29 -5.54 15.08 3.59
N ARG A 30 -6.15 14.30 2.70
CA ARG A 30 -7.38 13.55 2.98
C ARG A 30 -7.19 12.06 3.18
N TYR A 31 -6.03 11.51 2.79
CA TYR A 31 -5.69 10.08 2.88
C TYR A 31 -4.34 9.94 3.55
N ILE A 32 -4.26 9.14 4.58
CA ILE A 32 -2.99 8.84 5.28
C ILE A 32 -2.87 7.35 5.54
N ASP A 33 -1.64 6.83 5.44
CA ASP A 33 -1.29 5.46 5.85
C ASP A 33 -0.44 5.47 7.12
N VAL A 34 -0.63 4.48 7.99
CA VAL A 34 0.17 4.29 9.21
C VAL A 34 0.58 2.83 9.39
N GLN A 35 1.78 2.59 9.90
CA GLN A 35 2.24 1.29 10.38
C GLN A 35 2.04 1.19 11.89
N LEU A 36 1.50 0.03 12.35
CA LEU A 36 1.16 -0.21 13.76
C LEU A 36 2.12 -1.19 14.45
N ASP A 37 3.41 -1.16 14.05
CA ASP A 37 4.38 -2.16 14.50
C ASP A 37 5.34 -1.65 15.59
N THR A 38 5.52 -0.35 15.72
CA THR A 38 6.62 0.19 16.55
C THR A 38 6.22 1.42 17.35
N ALA A 39 6.97 1.63 18.43
CA ALA A 39 6.91 2.82 19.27
C ALA A 39 5.48 3.20 19.70
N GLU A 40 5.13 4.46 19.59
CA GLU A 40 3.84 5.01 20.00
C GLU A 40 2.66 4.53 19.14
N ASN A 41 2.94 4.03 17.93
CA ASN A 41 1.94 3.47 17.04
C ASN A 41 1.85 1.94 17.13
N ALA A 42 2.56 1.28 18.06
CA ALA A 42 2.46 -0.17 18.21
C ALA A 42 1.04 -0.61 18.59
N LEU A 43 0.56 -1.71 17.96
CA LEU A 43 -0.78 -2.26 18.19
C LEU A 43 -1.21 -2.32 19.66
N PRO A 44 -0.35 -2.78 20.62
CA PRO A 44 -0.75 -2.85 22.03
C PRO A 44 -1.02 -1.49 22.69
N THR A 45 -0.60 -0.38 22.08
CA THR A 45 -0.84 0.97 22.62
C THR A 45 -2.25 1.51 22.35
N PHE A 46 -3.01 0.85 21.46
CA PHE A 46 -4.35 1.24 21.06
C PHE A 46 -5.42 0.58 21.94
N ASP A 47 -5.64 1.12 23.13
CA ASP A 47 -6.80 0.79 23.95
C ASP A 47 -8.11 1.34 23.36
N ALA A 48 -9.23 1.01 23.97
CA ALA A 48 -10.55 1.45 23.49
C ALA A 48 -10.70 2.99 23.48
N LYS A 49 -10.12 3.68 24.48
CA LYS A 49 -10.17 5.14 24.62
C LYS A 49 -9.37 5.81 23.50
N ARG A 50 -8.15 5.33 23.25
CA ARG A 50 -7.29 5.84 22.17
C ARG A 50 -7.92 5.60 20.79
N CYS A 51 -8.45 4.40 20.54
CA CYS A 51 -9.17 4.11 19.29
C CYS A 51 -10.35 5.06 19.06
N ALA A 52 -11.18 5.31 20.09
CA ALA A 52 -12.28 6.23 20.00
C ALA A 52 -11.81 7.68 19.74
N GLY A 53 -10.71 8.10 20.35
CA GLY A 53 -10.07 9.40 20.12
C GLY A 53 -9.62 9.58 18.68
N VAL A 54 -8.90 8.59 18.13
CA VAL A 54 -8.45 8.58 16.73
C VAL A 54 -9.64 8.67 15.76
N ARG A 55 -10.69 7.85 15.95
CA ARG A 55 -11.89 7.94 15.12
C ARG A 55 -12.51 9.34 15.13
N LYS A 56 -12.66 9.91 16.32
CA LYS A 56 -13.22 11.27 16.46
C LYS A 56 -12.41 12.32 15.70
N GLN A 57 -11.08 12.22 15.72
CA GLN A 57 -10.21 13.13 14.96
C GLN A 57 -10.36 12.91 13.44
N LEU A 58 -10.35 11.65 12.97
CA LEU A 58 -10.55 11.32 11.55
C LEU A 58 -11.89 11.86 11.04
N ASP A 59 -12.98 11.62 11.78
CA ASP A 59 -14.32 12.09 11.43
C ASP A 59 -14.39 13.61 11.42
N LYS A 60 -13.82 14.28 12.42
CA LYS A 60 -13.78 15.76 12.53
C LYS A 60 -13.12 16.40 11.30
N HIS A 61 -12.06 15.80 10.78
CA HIS A 61 -11.27 16.37 9.68
C HIS A 61 -11.60 15.76 8.32
N GLY A 62 -12.47 14.74 8.25
CA GLY A 62 -12.84 14.04 7.02
C GLY A 62 -11.66 13.29 6.39
N ILE A 63 -10.70 12.84 7.22
CA ILE A 63 -9.51 12.11 6.80
C ILE A 63 -9.80 10.61 6.75
N LYS A 64 -9.33 9.94 5.69
CA LYS A 64 -9.39 8.50 5.52
C LYS A 64 -8.06 7.87 5.94
N LEU A 65 -8.15 6.84 6.79
CA LEU A 65 -7.01 6.15 7.35
C LEU A 65 -6.79 4.81 6.67
N GLY A 66 -5.59 4.56 6.19
CA GLY A 66 -5.05 3.26 5.82
C GLY A 66 -4.16 2.68 6.92
N LEU A 67 -4.14 1.38 7.00
CA LEU A 67 -3.19 0.63 7.81
C LEU A 67 -2.20 -0.05 6.86
N HIS A 68 -0.91 -0.04 7.18
CA HIS A 68 0.10 -0.67 6.35
C HIS A 68 0.84 -1.73 7.17
N THR A 69 0.75 -3.00 6.80
CA THR A 69 1.48 -4.07 7.49
C THR A 69 2.98 -3.99 7.18
N ASN A 70 3.80 -4.45 8.12
CA ASN A 70 5.25 -4.44 7.92
C ASN A 70 5.67 -5.48 6.88
N SER A 71 6.36 -5.06 5.81
CA SER A 71 6.87 -5.95 4.75
C SER A 71 7.94 -6.93 5.25
N ALA A 72 8.63 -6.62 6.35
CA ALA A 72 9.58 -7.53 6.99
C ALA A 72 8.90 -8.74 7.67
N VAL A 73 7.58 -8.70 7.91
CA VAL A 73 6.85 -9.87 8.38
C VAL A 73 6.54 -10.78 7.20
N ASN A 74 7.23 -11.94 7.15
CA ASN A 74 7.08 -12.86 6.03
C ASN A 74 5.72 -13.55 5.99
N VAL A 75 4.80 -13.01 5.20
CA VAL A 75 3.47 -13.59 4.99
C VAL A 75 3.53 -14.98 4.36
N ALA A 76 4.63 -15.31 3.66
CA ALA A 76 4.87 -16.59 3.03
C ALA A 76 5.54 -17.63 3.97
N GLU A 77 5.59 -17.36 5.29
CA GLU A 77 6.18 -18.31 6.25
C GLU A 77 5.38 -19.61 6.34
N TYR A 78 6.09 -20.75 6.32
CA TYR A 78 5.45 -22.07 6.36
C TYR A 78 5.81 -22.90 7.61
N SER A 79 6.85 -22.51 8.38
CA SER A 79 7.18 -23.15 9.66
C SER A 79 5.99 -22.99 10.63
N PRO A 80 5.45 -24.08 11.22
CA PRO A 80 4.14 -24.03 11.89
C PRO A 80 4.02 -22.95 12.97
N TYR A 81 4.97 -22.86 13.88
CA TYR A 81 4.92 -21.86 14.97
C TYR A 81 4.99 -20.42 14.48
N VAL A 82 5.88 -20.14 13.54
CA VAL A 82 6.05 -18.81 12.95
C VAL A 82 4.85 -18.49 12.05
N ALA A 83 4.35 -19.47 11.30
CA ALA A 83 3.17 -19.36 10.45
C ALA A 83 1.93 -18.94 11.25
N ASP A 84 1.74 -19.51 12.45
CA ASP A 84 0.66 -19.14 13.37
C ASP A 84 0.84 -17.73 13.92
N ALA A 85 2.06 -17.35 14.29
CA ALA A 85 2.38 -16.00 14.75
C ALA A 85 2.10 -14.94 13.67
N VAL A 86 2.49 -15.19 12.41
CA VAL A 86 2.21 -14.31 11.27
C VAL A 86 0.71 -14.21 10.99
N THR A 87 -0.02 -15.33 11.10
CA THR A 87 -1.48 -15.31 10.93
C THR A 87 -2.17 -14.48 12.03
N LYS A 88 -1.69 -14.58 13.27
CA LYS A 88 -2.13 -13.78 14.40
C LYS A 88 -1.86 -12.29 14.20
N TYR A 89 -0.66 -11.96 13.72
CA TYR A 89 -0.24 -10.60 13.37
C TYR A 89 -1.21 -9.96 12.35
N LEU A 90 -1.45 -10.61 11.22
CA LEU A 90 -2.37 -10.08 10.20
C LEU A 90 -3.80 -9.92 10.72
N LYS A 91 -4.29 -10.89 11.50
CA LYS A 91 -5.61 -10.80 12.12
C LYS A 91 -5.72 -9.66 13.13
N SER A 92 -4.65 -9.32 13.84
CA SER A 92 -4.66 -8.19 14.78
C SER A 92 -4.85 -6.85 14.07
N TYR A 93 -4.29 -6.68 12.86
CA TYR A 93 -4.58 -5.53 12.01
C TYR A 93 -6.04 -5.51 11.53
N VAL A 94 -6.57 -6.66 11.15
CA VAL A 94 -8.00 -6.79 10.78
C VAL A 94 -8.91 -6.46 11.98
N ASP A 95 -8.55 -6.89 13.19
CA ASP A 95 -9.36 -6.67 14.40
C ASP A 95 -9.35 -5.24 14.91
N ILE A 96 -8.25 -4.50 14.68
CA ILE A 96 -8.17 -3.08 15.03
C ILE A 96 -8.79 -2.17 13.95
N PHE A 97 -8.89 -2.62 12.72
CA PHE A 97 -9.41 -1.87 11.57
C PHE A 97 -10.75 -1.16 11.88
N PRO A 98 -11.83 -1.84 12.30
CA PRO A 98 -13.09 -1.18 12.62
C PRO A 98 -13.01 -0.31 13.88
N LYS A 99 -12.09 -0.61 14.80
CA LYS A 99 -11.94 0.18 16.04
C LYS A 99 -11.35 1.56 15.75
N LEU A 100 -10.39 1.65 14.84
CA LEU A 100 -9.79 2.90 14.39
C LEU A 100 -10.65 3.64 13.34
N GLY A 101 -11.65 2.99 12.75
CA GLY A 101 -12.39 3.53 11.61
C GLY A 101 -11.54 3.59 10.34
N ALA A 102 -10.60 2.64 10.19
CA ALA A 102 -9.78 2.54 8.99
C ALA A 102 -10.62 2.26 7.74
N SER A 103 -10.13 2.65 6.57
CA SER A 103 -10.80 2.51 5.28
C SER A 103 -10.19 1.43 4.40
N TRP A 104 -8.90 1.13 4.56
CA TRP A 104 -8.17 0.03 3.90
C TRP A 104 -6.99 -0.43 4.76
N MET A 105 -6.46 -1.62 4.46
CA MET A 105 -5.17 -2.06 4.96
C MET A 105 -4.33 -2.69 3.86
N VAL A 106 -3.09 -2.26 3.71
CA VAL A 106 -2.14 -2.82 2.76
C VAL A 106 -1.51 -4.07 3.37
N VAL A 107 -1.46 -5.14 2.57
CA VAL A 107 -0.83 -6.42 2.91
C VAL A 107 0.12 -6.88 1.80
N HIS A 108 1.10 -7.68 2.17
CA HIS A 108 2.14 -8.18 1.28
C HIS A 108 2.01 -9.69 1.06
N ALA A 109 2.63 -10.20 -0.01
CA ALA A 109 2.67 -11.63 -0.29
C ALA A 109 3.76 -12.37 0.49
N GLY A 110 4.74 -11.65 1.06
CA GLY A 110 5.92 -12.18 1.71
C GLY A 110 7.12 -12.26 0.79
N TYR A 111 8.09 -13.09 1.16
CA TYR A 111 9.34 -13.25 0.42
C TYR A 111 9.89 -14.68 0.48
N ASP A 112 10.77 -15.02 -0.44
CA ASP A 112 11.47 -16.31 -0.52
C ASP A 112 13.00 -16.14 -0.44
N PHE A 113 13.70 -17.27 -0.28
CA PHE A 113 15.16 -17.41 -0.25
C PHE A 113 15.65 -18.24 -1.46
N SER A 114 15.04 -18.06 -2.62
CA SER A 114 15.37 -18.69 -3.90
C SER A 114 14.98 -20.16 -4.07
N LYS A 115 15.11 -21.03 -3.04
CA LYS A 115 14.86 -22.47 -3.18
C LYS A 115 13.42 -22.91 -2.92
N ASP A 116 12.71 -22.19 -2.05
CA ASP A 116 11.39 -22.59 -1.54
C ASP A 116 10.23 -21.78 -2.12
N LYS A 117 10.47 -21.07 -3.22
CA LYS A 117 9.54 -20.09 -3.78
C LYS A 117 8.11 -20.60 -3.90
N GLN A 118 7.92 -21.75 -4.56
CA GLN A 118 6.57 -22.29 -4.79
C GLN A 118 5.87 -22.68 -3.49
N MET A 119 6.59 -23.27 -2.55
CA MET A 119 6.05 -23.62 -1.23
C MET A 119 5.66 -22.37 -0.45
N ARG A 120 6.50 -21.34 -0.47
CA ARG A 120 6.23 -20.05 0.16
C ARG A 120 5.05 -19.32 -0.49
N MET A 121 4.97 -19.30 -1.81
CA MET A 121 3.82 -18.75 -2.54
C MET A 121 2.52 -19.43 -2.12
N THR A 122 2.51 -20.77 -2.04
CA THR A 122 1.33 -21.53 -1.60
C THR A 122 0.97 -21.20 -0.16
N ALA A 123 1.93 -21.20 0.77
CA ALA A 123 1.70 -20.87 2.17
C ALA A 123 1.16 -19.44 2.35
N GLY A 124 1.73 -18.47 1.62
CA GLY A 124 1.28 -17.07 1.62
C GLY A 124 -0.16 -16.93 1.10
N LYS A 125 -0.47 -17.57 -0.04
CA LYS A 125 -1.82 -17.56 -0.64
C LYS A 125 -2.87 -18.12 0.32
N GLU A 126 -2.62 -19.28 0.90
CA GLU A 126 -3.54 -19.92 1.86
C GLU A 126 -3.72 -19.08 3.13
N ARG A 127 -2.66 -18.40 3.60
CA ARG A 127 -2.76 -17.47 4.73
C ARG A 127 -3.60 -16.25 4.37
N LEU A 128 -3.33 -15.60 3.25
CA LEU A 128 -4.10 -14.44 2.80
C LEU A 128 -5.57 -14.80 2.62
N LYS A 129 -5.89 -15.98 2.08
CA LYS A 129 -7.26 -16.49 1.98
C LYS A 129 -7.95 -16.60 3.34
N ARG A 130 -7.27 -17.19 4.34
CA ARG A 130 -7.82 -17.29 5.71
C ARG A 130 -7.99 -15.94 6.38
N VAL A 131 -7.06 -15.00 6.16
CA VAL A 131 -7.14 -13.65 6.70
C VAL A 131 -8.22 -12.83 6.00
N ALA A 132 -8.39 -12.99 4.68
CA ALA A 132 -9.47 -12.35 3.92
C ALA A 132 -10.84 -12.79 4.40
N ALA A 133 -11.05 -14.09 4.67
CA ALA A 133 -12.29 -14.60 5.27
C ALA A 133 -12.55 -14.02 6.69
N HIS A 134 -11.50 -13.70 7.45
CA HIS A 134 -11.64 -12.99 8.72
C HIS A 134 -11.97 -11.50 8.50
N ALA A 135 -11.34 -10.87 7.50
CA ALA A 135 -11.59 -9.48 7.13
C ALA A 135 -13.03 -9.25 6.64
N GLU A 136 -13.62 -10.19 5.90
CA GLU A 136 -15.04 -10.15 5.51
C GLU A 136 -15.96 -10.02 6.72
N LYS A 137 -15.74 -10.86 7.76
CA LYS A 137 -16.51 -10.82 9.00
C LYS A 137 -16.39 -9.50 9.77
N LYS A 138 -15.26 -8.82 9.63
CA LYS A 138 -14.95 -7.53 10.26
C LYS A 138 -15.25 -6.32 9.37
N LYS A 139 -15.70 -6.56 8.11
CA LYS A 139 -15.89 -5.52 7.09
C LYS A 139 -14.61 -4.70 6.86
N ALA A 140 -13.45 -5.34 6.97
CA ALA A 140 -12.16 -4.73 6.70
C ALA A 140 -11.78 -4.97 5.22
N LEU A 141 -11.26 -3.94 4.56
CA LEU A 141 -10.77 -4.03 3.19
C LEU A 141 -9.25 -4.21 3.20
N MET A 142 -8.78 -5.32 2.68
CA MET A 142 -7.37 -5.61 2.46
C MET A 142 -6.99 -5.22 1.04
N LEU A 143 -5.81 -4.65 0.86
CA LEU A 143 -5.21 -4.34 -0.45
C LEU A 143 -3.89 -5.09 -0.56
N LEU A 144 -3.81 -6.06 -1.47
CA LEU A 144 -2.56 -6.77 -1.76
C LEU A 144 -1.67 -5.88 -2.63
N GLU A 145 -0.46 -5.59 -2.16
CA GLU A 145 0.51 -4.77 -2.87
C GLU A 145 1.42 -5.63 -3.76
N ASN A 146 1.71 -5.16 -5.00
CA ASN A 146 2.82 -5.68 -5.77
C ASN A 146 4.13 -5.18 -5.17
N LEU A 147 5.03 -6.11 -4.85
CA LEU A 147 6.31 -5.78 -4.24
C LEU A 147 7.41 -5.52 -5.29
N ASN A 148 8.54 -5.03 -4.83
CA ASN A 148 9.68 -4.71 -5.65
C ASN A 148 10.43 -5.97 -6.09
N LYS A 149 11.06 -5.87 -7.26
CA LYS A 149 12.04 -6.84 -7.72
C LYS A 149 13.38 -6.54 -7.05
N GLU A 150 14.00 -7.56 -6.47
CA GLU A 150 15.35 -7.49 -5.97
C GLU A 150 16.37 -7.95 -7.04
N PRO A 151 17.65 -7.53 -6.93
CA PRO A 151 18.74 -8.08 -7.74
C PRO A 151 18.82 -9.60 -7.64
N ALA A 152 19.33 -10.27 -8.70
CA ALA A 152 19.37 -11.72 -8.76
C ALA A 152 20.26 -12.38 -7.68
N ASP A 153 21.23 -11.64 -7.15
CA ASP A 153 22.15 -12.05 -6.09
C ASP A 153 21.69 -11.62 -4.68
N ALA A 154 20.48 -11.03 -4.55
CA ALA A 154 19.92 -10.73 -3.26
C ALA A 154 19.63 -11.99 -2.44
N GLU A 155 19.80 -11.91 -1.12
CA GLU A 155 19.49 -13.01 -0.21
C GLU A 155 17.98 -13.28 -0.13
N VAL A 156 17.17 -12.25 -0.27
CA VAL A 156 15.71 -12.29 -0.16
C VAL A 156 15.08 -11.77 -1.44
N HIS A 157 14.06 -12.47 -1.95
CA HIS A 157 13.27 -12.06 -3.08
C HIS A 157 11.81 -11.90 -2.68
N TYR A 158 11.26 -10.69 -2.84
CA TYR A 158 9.85 -10.45 -2.55
C TYR A 158 8.94 -11.17 -3.54
N LEU A 159 7.86 -11.76 -3.03
CA LEU A 159 6.81 -12.39 -3.82
C LEU A 159 5.80 -11.35 -4.32
N ALA A 160 5.08 -11.70 -5.39
CA ALA A 160 4.15 -10.81 -6.08
C ALA A 160 4.83 -9.58 -6.72
N HIS A 161 6.11 -9.70 -7.14
CA HIS A 161 6.80 -8.63 -7.86
C HIS A 161 6.54 -8.63 -9.36
N THR A 162 6.26 -9.79 -9.97
CA THR A 162 5.84 -9.87 -11.37
C THR A 162 4.31 -9.87 -11.50
N LEU A 163 3.81 -9.51 -12.68
CA LEU A 163 2.39 -9.57 -12.96
C LEU A 163 1.82 -10.99 -12.79
N ALA A 164 2.54 -12.02 -13.24
CA ALA A 164 2.12 -13.42 -13.12
C ALA A 164 2.03 -13.87 -11.65
N GLU A 165 3.00 -13.51 -10.83
CA GLU A 165 2.95 -13.82 -9.39
C GLU A 165 1.81 -13.08 -8.69
N TRP A 166 1.60 -11.80 -9.01
CA TRP A 166 0.50 -11.04 -8.43
C TRP A 166 -0.86 -11.63 -8.81
N GLN A 167 -1.03 -12.02 -10.07
CA GLN A 167 -2.23 -12.72 -10.54
C GLN A 167 -2.47 -14.05 -9.82
N TYR A 168 -1.40 -14.80 -9.48
CA TYR A 168 -1.50 -16.02 -8.69
C TYR A 168 -2.20 -15.79 -7.34
N TYR A 169 -1.88 -14.70 -6.64
CA TYR A 169 -2.55 -14.34 -5.38
C TYR A 169 -3.97 -13.79 -5.61
N TRP A 170 -4.19 -13.14 -6.76
CA TRP A 170 -5.49 -12.57 -7.10
C TRP A 170 -6.60 -13.64 -7.25
N ASP A 171 -6.26 -14.88 -7.52
CA ASP A 171 -7.20 -16.01 -7.55
C ASP A 171 -7.89 -16.30 -6.20
N ILE A 172 -7.53 -15.62 -5.11
CA ILE A 172 -8.20 -15.75 -3.81
C ILE A 172 -9.69 -15.39 -3.89
N GLN A 173 -10.08 -14.46 -4.77
CA GLN A 173 -11.47 -14.10 -5.07
C GLN A 173 -12.31 -13.78 -3.82
N SER A 174 -11.85 -12.86 -2.96
CA SER A 174 -12.58 -12.39 -1.78
C SER A 174 -13.05 -10.95 -1.97
N PRO A 175 -14.30 -10.60 -1.58
CA PRO A 175 -14.75 -9.20 -1.60
C PRO A 175 -13.98 -8.29 -0.62
N ALA A 176 -13.31 -8.88 0.38
CA ALA A 176 -12.46 -8.17 1.32
C ALA A 176 -11.01 -7.99 0.84
N LEU A 177 -10.66 -8.52 -0.35
CA LEU A 177 -9.31 -8.41 -0.91
C LEU A 177 -9.37 -7.70 -2.26
N LYS A 178 -8.69 -6.56 -2.33
CA LYS A 178 -8.43 -5.80 -3.55
C LYS A 178 -6.93 -5.60 -3.75
N LEU A 179 -6.55 -4.71 -4.66
CA LEU A 179 -5.16 -4.47 -5.05
C LEU A 179 -4.70 -3.08 -4.58
N SER A 180 -3.48 -3.00 -4.05
CA SER A 180 -2.67 -1.78 -3.95
C SER A 180 -1.61 -1.83 -5.04
N PHE A 181 -1.72 -0.95 -6.03
CA PHE A 181 -0.78 -0.89 -7.13
C PHE A 181 0.39 0.05 -6.81
N ASN A 182 1.56 -0.51 -6.55
CA ASN A 182 2.77 0.28 -6.38
C ASN A 182 3.46 0.52 -7.71
N ALA A 183 3.40 1.77 -8.20
CA ALA A 183 3.95 2.16 -9.49
C ALA A 183 5.49 2.11 -9.52
N ASN A 184 6.16 2.43 -8.41
CA ASN A 184 7.60 2.30 -8.26
C ASN A 184 8.04 0.84 -8.48
N HIS A 185 7.42 -0.09 -7.77
CA HIS A 185 7.75 -1.52 -7.88
C HIS A 185 7.48 -2.06 -9.30
N ALA A 186 6.36 -1.68 -9.91
CA ALA A 186 6.06 -2.05 -11.28
C ALA A 186 7.08 -1.49 -12.29
N HIS A 187 7.68 -0.33 -12.02
CA HIS A 187 8.71 0.25 -12.88
C HIS A 187 9.99 -0.58 -12.95
N LEU A 188 10.28 -1.38 -11.91
CA LEU A 188 11.51 -2.19 -11.81
C LEU A 188 11.45 -3.51 -12.59
N VAL A 189 10.29 -3.93 -13.06
CA VAL A 189 10.11 -5.19 -13.79
C VAL A 189 9.93 -4.95 -15.30
N PRO A 190 10.17 -5.97 -16.16
CA PRO A 190 10.09 -5.81 -17.61
C PRO A 190 8.76 -5.30 -18.12
N GLU A 191 7.64 -5.72 -17.53
CA GLU A 191 6.28 -5.31 -17.89
C GLU A 191 6.07 -3.80 -17.70
N GLY A 192 6.74 -3.23 -16.71
CA GLY A 192 6.64 -1.82 -16.35
C GLY A 192 5.24 -1.40 -15.92
N ILE A 193 5.09 -0.12 -15.59
CA ILE A 193 3.80 0.45 -15.19
C ILE A 193 2.73 0.20 -16.27
N GLU A 194 3.08 0.38 -17.54
CA GLU A 194 2.15 0.21 -18.65
C GLU A 194 1.61 -1.22 -18.77
N GLY A 195 2.47 -2.24 -18.63
CA GLY A 195 2.07 -3.65 -18.66
C GLY A 195 1.09 -4.00 -17.55
N PHE A 196 1.36 -3.54 -16.32
CA PHE A 196 0.43 -3.72 -15.20
C PHE A 196 -0.90 -3.00 -15.44
N VAL A 197 -0.87 -1.73 -15.86
CA VAL A 197 -2.11 -0.97 -16.12
C VAL A 197 -2.95 -1.60 -17.23
N LYS A 198 -2.33 -2.16 -18.26
CA LYS A 198 -3.05 -2.89 -19.33
C LYS A 198 -3.73 -4.15 -18.82
N ALA A 199 -3.06 -4.91 -17.96
CA ALA A 199 -3.52 -6.21 -17.48
C ALA A 199 -4.58 -6.11 -16.37
N LEU A 200 -4.61 -5.02 -15.60
CA LEU A 200 -5.45 -4.89 -14.42
C LEU A 200 -6.82 -4.29 -14.70
N ASP A 201 -7.82 -4.80 -13.98
CA ASP A 201 -9.10 -4.13 -13.82
C ASP A 201 -9.00 -3.10 -12.67
N PHE A 202 -8.91 -1.83 -13.03
CA PHE A 202 -8.77 -0.74 -12.05
C PHE A 202 -9.97 -0.54 -11.12
N ARG A 203 -11.10 -1.22 -11.34
CA ARG A 203 -12.19 -1.31 -10.35
C ARG A 203 -11.81 -2.12 -9.12
N GLN A 204 -10.79 -2.98 -9.25
CA GLN A 204 -10.23 -3.78 -8.17
C GLN A 204 -9.02 -3.12 -7.50
N VAL A 205 -8.54 -2.00 -8.01
CA VAL A 205 -7.44 -1.23 -7.39
C VAL A 205 -8.02 -0.23 -6.40
N GLY A 206 -7.70 -0.41 -5.12
CA GLY A 206 -8.14 0.47 -4.03
C GLY A 206 -7.16 1.61 -3.72
N GLU A 207 -5.91 1.47 -4.15
CA GLU A 207 -4.83 2.44 -3.92
C GLU A 207 -3.79 2.33 -5.03
N VAL A 208 -3.17 3.48 -5.38
CA VAL A 208 -1.95 3.54 -6.18
C VAL A 208 -0.85 4.21 -5.37
N ARG A 209 0.25 3.49 -5.09
CA ARG A 209 1.39 4.03 -4.33
C ARG A 209 2.41 4.64 -5.29
N LEU A 210 2.97 5.77 -4.87
CA LEU A 210 3.84 6.61 -5.67
C LEU A 210 5.17 6.84 -4.98
N ALA A 211 6.25 6.55 -5.66
CA ALA A 211 7.61 7.02 -5.42
C ALA A 211 8.32 7.07 -6.77
N ASP A 212 9.39 7.83 -6.89
CA ASP A 212 10.25 7.78 -8.06
C ASP A 212 11.37 6.75 -7.85
N THR A 213 11.92 6.25 -8.95
CA THR A 213 13.02 5.27 -8.93
C THR A 213 13.75 5.29 -10.27
N TYR A 214 14.89 4.59 -10.33
CA TYR A 214 15.57 4.29 -11.58
C TYR A 214 15.26 2.85 -12.00
N ARG A 215 15.07 2.62 -13.30
CA ARG A 215 14.87 1.27 -13.84
C ARG A 215 16.20 0.52 -13.97
N ASN A 216 16.91 0.39 -12.86
CA ASN A 216 18.25 -0.22 -12.77
C ASN A 216 18.33 -1.48 -11.93
N GLY A 217 17.16 -2.01 -11.49
CA GLY A 217 17.07 -3.24 -10.70
C GLY A 217 17.27 -3.07 -9.20
N HIS A 218 17.44 -1.83 -8.71
CA HIS A 218 17.53 -1.54 -7.28
C HIS A 218 16.31 -0.74 -6.84
N GLU A 219 15.64 -1.22 -5.81
CA GLU A 219 14.52 -0.52 -5.21
C GLU A 219 15.02 0.69 -4.43
N ILE A 220 14.44 1.85 -4.75
CA ILE A 220 14.67 3.09 -4.03
C ILE A 220 13.41 3.96 -4.11
N HIS A 221 13.07 4.62 -3.01
CA HIS A 221 11.93 5.53 -2.93
C HIS A 221 12.39 6.99 -3.02
N LEU A 222 12.52 7.49 -4.23
CA LEU A 222 12.92 8.88 -4.50
C LEU A 222 11.70 9.81 -4.53
N VAL A 223 11.96 11.07 -4.24
CA VAL A 223 11.01 12.17 -4.50
C VAL A 223 10.70 12.22 -6.00
N PRO A 224 9.43 12.33 -6.43
CA PRO A 224 9.05 12.47 -7.83
C PRO A 224 9.85 13.56 -8.58
N GLY A 225 10.43 13.19 -9.70
CA GLY A 225 11.33 14.02 -10.51
C GLY A 225 12.82 13.81 -10.20
N LYS A 226 13.17 12.94 -9.28
CA LYS A 226 14.56 12.55 -8.97
C LYS A 226 14.99 11.22 -9.58
N GLY A 227 14.05 10.43 -10.08
CA GLY A 227 14.26 9.20 -10.83
C GLY A 227 13.88 9.35 -12.29
N ASN A 228 13.33 8.28 -12.89
CA ASN A 228 12.93 8.27 -14.29
C ASN A 228 11.52 7.70 -14.54
N VAL A 229 10.66 7.70 -13.52
CA VAL A 229 9.25 7.35 -13.70
C VAL A 229 8.53 8.45 -14.48
N ASP A 230 7.89 8.10 -15.59
CA ASP A 230 7.02 9.02 -16.32
C ASP A 230 5.65 9.13 -15.65
N PHE A 231 5.54 10.00 -14.65
CA PHE A 231 4.30 10.24 -13.93
C PHE A 231 3.17 10.78 -14.81
N GLY A 232 3.50 11.55 -15.85
CA GLY A 232 2.49 12.06 -16.78
C GLY A 232 1.77 10.93 -17.52
N THR A 233 2.54 10.07 -18.18
CA THR A 233 2.01 8.87 -18.84
C THR A 233 1.32 7.93 -17.87
N MET A 234 1.88 7.72 -16.67
CA MET A 234 1.27 6.89 -15.63
C MET A 234 -0.14 7.38 -15.25
N PHE A 235 -0.30 8.68 -14.91
CA PHE A 235 -1.61 9.23 -14.57
C PHE A 235 -2.59 9.14 -15.75
N LYS A 236 -2.14 9.43 -16.97
CA LYS A 236 -2.98 9.32 -18.17
C LYS A 236 -3.53 7.90 -18.35
N LEU A 237 -2.68 6.89 -18.19
CA LEU A 237 -3.08 5.48 -18.28
C LEU A 237 -4.05 5.08 -17.17
N ILE A 238 -3.75 5.41 -15.93
CA ILE A 238 -4.55 5.02 -14.75
C ILE A 238 -5.91 5.73 -14.74
N GLU A 239 -5.93 7.04 -14.93
CA GLU A 239 -7.18 7.81 -14.99
C GLU A 239 -8.02 7.42 -16.23
N GLY A 240 -7.37 7.07 -17.36
CA GLY A 240 -8.02 6.53 -18.53
C GLY A 240 -8.75 5.21 -18.31
N LYS A 241 -8.33 4.42 -17.32
CA LYS A 241 -9.05 3.21 -16.83
C LYS A 241 -10.23 3.54 -15.91
N GLY A 242 -10.51 4.80 -15.63
CA GLY A 242 -11.61 5.23 -14.76
C GLY A 242 -11.33 5.06 -13.27
N PHE A 243 -10.06 5.09 -12.84
CA PHE A 243 -9.68 4.94 -11.44
C PHE A 243 -10.30 6.04 -10.55
N LYS A 244 -10.97 5.63 -9.45
CA LYS A 244 -11.72 6.52 -8.57
C LYS A 244 -11.20 6.55 -7.12
N ALA A 245 -10.31 5.63 -6.76
CA ALA A 245 -9.74 5.59 -5.43
C ALA A 245 -8.62 6.64 -5.26
N HIS A 246 -7.67 6.42 -4.39
CA HIS A 246 -6.65 7.42 -4.04
C HIS A 246 -5.25 6.99 -4.48
N TYR A 247 -4.36 7.96 -4.51
CA TYR A 247 -2.92 7.78 -4.64
C TYR A 247 -2.27 8.04 -3.29
N THR A 248 -1.13 7.40 -3.00
CA THR A 248 -0.37 7.60 -1.75
C THR A 248 1.10 7.82 -2.04
N ASN A 249 1.62 9.00 -1.68
CA ASN A 249 3.05 9.27 -1.68
C ASN A 249 3.73 8.49 -0.57
N ALA A 250 4.79 7.73 -0.90
CA ALA A 250 5.50 6.84 0.03
C ALA A 250 7.03 6.94 -0.15
N PHE A 251 7.61 8.10 0.20
CA PHE A 251 9.04 8.39 0.08
C PHE A 251 9.45 9.50 1.08
N GLY A 252 10.74 9.69 1.29
CA GLY A 252 11.30 10.84 1.98
C GLY A 252 10.63 11.25 3.30
N SER A 253 10.61 12.55 3.56
CA SER A 253 9.94 13.17 4.70
C SER A 253 8.48 13.50 4.41
N LEU A 254 7.72 13.90 5.44
CA LEU A 254 6.35 14.38 5.27
C LEU A 254 6.29 15.63 4.36
N ASP A 255 7.25 16.52 4.49
CA ASP A 255 7.33 17.75 3.68
C ASP A 255 7.69 17.46 2.23
N ASP A 256 8.58 16.47 1.96
CA ASP A 256 8.87 16.00 0.61
C ASP A 256 7.60 15.45 -0.06
N MET A 257 6.85 14.61 0.66
CA MET A 257 5.61 14.02 0.14
C MET A 257 4.51 15.06 -0.06
N LEU A 258 4.44 16.07 0.81
CA LEU A 258 3.48 17.18 0.70
C LEU A 258 3.75 18.03 -0.54
N SER A 259 5.00 18.47 -0.71
CA SER A 259 5.43 19.33 -1.84
C SER A 259 5.31 18.61 -3.19
N ALA A 260 5.57 17.30 -3.22
CA ALA A 260 5.45 16.50 -4.44
C ALA A 260 4.02 16.40 -4.99
N ARG A 261 2.98 16.66 -4.19
CA ARG A 261 1.59 16.64 -4.66
C ARG A 261 1.36 17.64 -5.79
N ASP A 262 1.94 18.83 -5.72
CA ASP A 262 1.80 19.84 -6.77
C ASP A 262 2.55 19.45 -8.04
N PHE A 263 3.78 18.95 -7.91
CA PHE A 263 4.56 18.41 -9.02
C PHE A 263 3.79 17.29 -9.76
N LEU A 264 3.22 16.34 -9.03
CA LEU A 264 2.46 15.23 -9.61
C LEU A 264 1.20 15.70 -10.34
N VAL A 265 0.48 16.68 -9.80
CA VAL A 265 -0.69 17.28 -10.45
C VAL A 265 -0.29 18.03 -11.74
N GLU A 266 0.84 18.73 -11.74
CA GLU A 266 1.36 19.38 -12.95
C GLU A 266 1.73 18.37 -14.03
N LYS A 267 2.39 17.27 -13.67
CA LYS A 267 2.70 16.18 -14.61
C LYS A 267 1.44 15.56 -15.21
N ALA A 268 0.42 15.30 -14.38
CA ALA A 268 -0.86 14.79 -14.84
C ALA A 268 -1.56 15.78 -15.81
N ARG A 269 -1.59 17.08 -15.44
CA ARG A 269 -2.18 18.14 -16.28
C ARG A 269 -1.46 18.25 -17.63
N ALA A 270 -0.13 18.24 -17.64
CA ALA A 270 0.68 18.29 -18.86
C ALA A 270 0.43 17.09 -19.79
N ALA A 271 0.07 15.94 -19.24
CA ALA A 271 -0.32 14.73 -19.97
C ALA A 271 -1.80 14.72 -20.43
N GLY A 272 -2.55 15.80 -20.18
CA GLY A 272 -3.96 15.94 -20.57
C GLY A 272 -4.97 15.28 -19.59
N VAL A 273 -4.56 14.97 -18.37
CA VAL A 273 -5.45 14.44 -17.33
C VAL A 273 -6.27 15.57 -16.73
N LYS A 274 -7.58 15.35 -16.54
CA LYS A 274 -8.44 16.30 -15.81
C LYS A 274 -8.07 16.27 -14.32
N VAL A 275 -7.58 17.39 -13.80
CA VAL A 275 -7.07 17.49 -12.42
C VAL A 275 -8.00 18.25 -11.45
N ASP A 276 -9.01 18.96 -11.98
CA ASP A 276 -9.99 19.80 -11.26
C ASP A 276 -11.31 19.09 -10.97
#